data_c61f3023557a40995ab24afffc5002f6
#
_entry.id   c61f3023557a40995ab24afffc5002f6
#
_cell.length_a   1.000
_cell.length_b   1.000
_cell.length_c   1.000
_cell.angle_alpha   90.00
_cell.angle_beta   90.00
_cell.angle_gamma   90.00
#
_symmetry.space_group_name_H-M   'P 1'
#
loop_
_entity.id
_entity.type
_entity.pdbx_description
1 polymer ?
#
loop_
_entity_poly.entity_id
_entity_poly.type
_entity_poly.pdbx_seq_one_letter_code
_entity_poly.pdbx_strand_id
1 'polypeptide(L)'
;WSREIKNIYDLIPGLQVVYTGSSILDLETGEADLSRRKLEYRLTGLSFREYLAISRGYHLPVYSLEDVLRNKVDFPYNTERPLQLFKEYLQQGYYPFFKEKGYYIRLRSILNQALESDIPIFAKMNIRS
;
A
#
# COMPACT_ATOMS: atom_id res chain seq x y z
N TRP A 1 18.71 -13.38 3.27
CA TRP A 1 17.98 -12.70 4.36
C TRP A 1 16.88 -13.60 4.96
N SER A 2 16.08 -14.30 4.17
CA SER A 2 14.96 -15.14 4.66
C SER A 2 15.45 -16.26 5.58
N ARG A 3 16.57 -16.91 5.22
CA ARG A 3 17.21 -17.92 6.02
C ARG A 3 17.71 -17.39 7.36
N GLU A 4 18.22 -16.17 7.40
CA GLU A 4 18.68 -15.53 8.63
C GLU A 4 17.50 -15.17 9.54
N ILE A 5 16.43 -14.62 8.99
CA ILE A 5 15.19 -14.35 9.75
C ILE A 5 14.62 -15.63 10.34
N LYS A 6 14.59 -16.72 9.55
CA LYS A 6 14.15 -18.02 10.04
C LYS A 6 15.02 -18.52 11.20
N ASN A 7 16.35 -18.46 11.06
CA ASN A 7 17.26 -18.89 12.11
C ASN A 7 17.04 -18.09 13.41
N ILE A 8 16.90 -16.77 13.31
CA ILE A 8 16.64 -15.91 14.46
C ILE A 8 15.30 -16.27 15.13
N TYR A 9 14.26 -16.47 14.34
CA TYR A 9 12.94 -16.85 14.82
C TYR A 9 12.95 -18.23 15.52
N ASP A 10 13.64 -19.21 14.94
CA ASP A 10 13.73 -20.57 15.49
C ASP A 10 14.62 -20.65 16.75
N LEU A 11 15.59 -19.74 16.90
CA LEU A 11 16.51 -19.72 18.05
C LEU A 11 15.95 -18.97 19.27
N ILE A 12 15.03 -18.02 19.08
CA ILE A 12 14.54 -17.15 20.16
C ILE A 12 13.04 -17.36 20.33
N PRO A 13 12.60 -18.22 21.28
CA PRO A 13 11.19 -18.45 21.53
C PRO A 13 10.45 -17.17 21.93
N GLY A 14 9.30 -16.91 21.31
CA GLY A 14 8.46 -15.74 21.59
C GLY A 14 8.89 -14.45 20.91
N LEU A 15 9.93 -14.47 20.09
CA LEU A 15 10.33 -13.31 19.30
C LEU A 15 9.30 -13.01 18.21
N GLN A 16 8.84 -11.76 18.16
CA GLN A 16 8.03 -11.24 17.07
C GLN A 16 8.92 -10.45 16.11
N VAL A 17 8.94 -10.84 14.86
CA VAL A 17 9.75 -10.20 13.82
C VAL A 17 8.83 -9.54 12.81
N VAL A 18 9.01 -8.25 12.56
CA VAL A 18 8.35 -7.52 11.49
C VAL A 18 9.41 -7.15 10.46
N TYR A 19 9.21 -7.54 9.22
CA TYR A 19 10.08 -7.15 8.12
C TYR A 19 9.25 -6.57 6.97
N THR A 20 9.82 -5.63 6.25
CA THR A 20 9.18 -4.95 5.13
C THR A 20 10.10 -4.97 3.92
N GLY A 21 9.53 -4.95 2.74
CA GLY A 21 10.25 -4.83 1.48
C GLY A 21 9.46 -4.01 0.48
N SER A 22 10.15 -3.26 -0.36
CA SER A 22 9.54 -2.47 -1.43
C SER A 22 9.32 -3.27 -2.70
N SER A 23 10.08 -4.35 -2.88
CA SER A 23 9.97 -5.25 -4.03
C SER A 23 9.24 -6.52 -3.66
N ILE A 24 8.13 -6.77 -4.35
CA ILE A 24 7.38 -8.03 -4.24
C ILE A 24 8.26 -9.23 -4.62
N LEU A 25 9.16 -9.05 -5.59
CA LEU A 25 10.06 -10.08 -6.09
C LEU A 25 11.07 -10.54 -5.05
N ASP A 26 11.66 -9.60 -4.30
CA ASP A 26 12.60 -9.91 -3.24
C ASP A 26 11.93 -10.62 -2.07
N LEU A 27 10.67 -10.32 -1.83
CA LEU A 27 9.88 -10.98 -0.80
C LEU A 27 9.47 -12.40 -1.26
N GLU A 28 9.00 -12.57 -2.48
CA GLU A 28 8.56 -13.87 -3.02
C GLU A 28 9.72 -14.86 -3.20
N THR A 29 10.89 -14.41 -3.64
CA THR A 29 12.07 -15.31 -3.78
C THR A 29 12.59 -15.85 -2.45
N GLY A 30 12.31 -15.17 -1.34
CA GLY A 30 12.64 -15.63 0.02
C GLY A 30 11.58 -16.49 0.68
N GLU A 31 10.42 -16.69 0.04
CA GLU A 31 9.23 -17.26 0.68
C GLU A 31 9.32 -18.73 1.07
N ALA A 32 10.07 -19.55 0.34
CA ALA A 32 10.10 -21.00 0.55
C ALA A 32 10.43 -21.37 2.02
N ASP A 33 11.28 -20.60 2.68
CA ASP A 33 11.72 -20.84 4.05
C ASP A 33 10.77 -20.26 5.15
N LEU A 34 9.99 -19.25 4.83
CA LEU A 34 9.15 -18.50 5.77
C LEU A 34 7.65 -18.74 5.60
N SER A 35 7.22 -19.45 4.56
CA SER A 35 5.81 -19.58 4.15
C SER A 35 4.86 -20.06 5.25
N ARG A 36 5.34 -20.86 6.20
CA ARG A 36 4.54 -21.39 7.33
C ARG A 36 4.70 -20.58 8.64
N ARG A 37 5.52 -19.52 8.65
CA ARG A 37 5.92 -18.77 9.84
C ARG A 37 5.57 -17.29 9.77
N LYS A 38 4.99 -16.81 8.65
CA LYS A 38 4.67 -15.39 8.44
C LYS A 38 3.18 -15.16 8.31
N LEU A 39 2.76 -13.97 8.72
CA LEU A 39 1.51 -13.36 8.32
C LEU A 39 1.85 -12.23 7.36
N GLU A 40 1.32 -12.29 6.15
CA GLU A 40 1.56 -11.29 5.13
C GLU A 40 0.49 -10.20 5.16
N TYR A 41 0.93 -8.96 5.23
CA TYR A 41 0.09 -7.79 5.09
C TYR A 41 0.54 -6.98 3.89
N ARG A 42 -0.37 -6.74 2.96
CA ARG A 42 -0.12 -5.86 1.81
C ARG A 42 -0.58 -4.46 2.15
N LEU A 43 0.37 -3.53 2.21
CA LEU A 43 0.09 -2.10 2.28
C LEU A 43 -0.11 -1.58 0.85
N THR A 44 -1.36 -1.37 0.48
CA THR A 44 -1.72 -0.68 -0.76
C THR A 44 -1.58 0.83 -0.58
N GLY A 45 -1.74 1.60 -1.66
CA GLY A 45 -1.87 3.04 -1.54
C GLY A 45 -3.08 3.47 -0.72
N LEU A 46 -3.14 4.74 -0.37
CA LEU A 46 -4.23 5.30 0.43
C LEU A 46 -5.57 5.15 -0.29
N SER A 47 -6.58 4.72 0.43
CA SER A 47 -7.97 4.88 0.01
C SER A 47 -8.38 6.36 0.03
N PHE A 48 -9.45 6.71 -0.66
CA PHE A 48 -9.99 8.08 -0.63
C PHE A 48 -10.31 8.54 0.80
N ARG A 49 -10.83 7.66 1.65
CA ARG A 49 -11.11 7.94 3.05
C ARG A 49 -9.84 8.25 3.85
N GLU A 50 -8.80 7.45 3.70
CA GLU A 50 -7.52 7.68 4.36
C GLU A 50 -6.85 8.97 3.85
N TYR A 51 -6.93 9.22 2.54
CA TYR A 51 -6.48 10.49 1.98
C TYR A 51 -7.17 11.68 2.63
N LEU A 52 -8.50 11.65 2.77
CA LEU A 52 -9.26 12.72 3.41
C LEU A 52 -8.91 12.89 4.90
N ALA A 53 -8.71 11.79 5.62
CA ALA A 53 -8.26 11.84 7.00
C ALA A 53 -6.89 12.53 7.13
N ILE A 54 -5.93 12.19 6.27
CA ILE A 54 -4.57 12.76 6.30
C ILE A 54 -4.54 14.19 5.74
N SER A 55 -5.26 14.47 4.65
CA SER A 55 -5.18 15.76 3.96
C SER A 55 -6.02 16.85 4.61
N ARG A 56 -7.18 16.50 5.17
CA ARG A 56 -8.20 17.42 5.67
C ARG A 56 -8.61 17.18 7.14
N GLY A 57 -8.19 16.08 7.74
CA GLY A 57 -8.65 15.66 9.08
C GLY A 57 -10.09 15.13 9.07
N TYR A 58 -10.63 14.72 7.91
CA TYR A 58 -11.99 14.21 7.80
C TYR A 58 -12.06 12.72 8.15
N HIS A 59 -12.68 12.41 9.26
CA HIS A 59 -12.88 11.04 9.72
C HIS A 59 -14.26 10.56 9.28
N LEU A 60 -14.32 9.94 8.09
CA LEU A 60 -15.56 9.44 7.52
C LEU A 60 -15.93 8.08 8.09
N PRO A 61 -17.19 7.83 8.43
CA PRO A 61 -17.64 6.52 8.87
C PRO A 61 -17.55 5.48 7.76
N VAL A 62 -17.58 4.22 8.15
CA VAL A 62 -17.68 3.08 7.23
C VAL A 62 -19.15 2.77 7.03
N TYR A 63 -19.60 2.72 5.80
CA TYR A 63 -20.95 2.33 5.43
C TYR A 63 -20.96 0.95 4.81
N SER A 64 -21.99 0.17 5.12
CA SER A 64 -22.27 -1.09 4.43
C SER A 64 -22.84 -0.83 3.03
N LEU A 65 -22.80 -1.85 2.17
CA LEU A 65 -23.47 -1.75 0.86
C LEU A 65 -24.97 -1.47 1.01
N GLU A 66 -25.62 -2.03 2.03
CA GLU A 66 -27.01 -1.81 2.32
C GLU A 66 -27.32 -0.35 2.69
N ASP A 67 -26.44 0.28 3.49
CA ASP A 67 -26.59 1.71 3.82
C ASP A 67 -26.48 2.59 2.58
N VAL A 68 -25.55 2.26 1.68
CA VAL A 68 -25.38 2.96 0.40
C VAL A 68 -26.61 2.81 -0.48
N LEU A 69 -27.15 1.58 -0.63
CA LEU A 69 -28.34 1.31 -1.43
C LEU A 69 -29.61 1.99 -0.86
N ARG A 70 -29.68 2.12 0.45
CA ARG A 70 -30.79 2.81 1.13
C ARG A 70 -30.61 4.33 1.25
N ASN A 71 -29.58 4.87 0.63
CA ASN A 71 -29.22 6.30 0.69
C ASN A 71 -29.08 6.84 2.13
N LYS A 72 -28.52 6.01 3.02
CA LYS A 72 -28.22 6.36 4.41
C LYS A 72 -26.80 6.87 4.62
N VAL A 73 -26.15 7.28 3.54
CA VAL A 73 -24.78 7.79 3.54
C VAL A 73 -24.84 9.30 3.81
N ASP A 74 -24.14 9.74 4.84
CA ASP A 74 -23.97 11.14 5.16
C ASP A 74 -22.51 11.56 5.01
N PHE A 75 -22.29 12.73 4.42
CA PHE A 75 -20.99 13.38 4.36
C PHE A 75 -21.00 14.56 5.33
N PRO A 76 -20.49 14.40 6.56
CA PRO A 76 -20.69 15.35 7.65
C PRO A 76 -19.96 16.69 7.48
N TYR A 77 -19.22 16.87 6.39
CA TYR A 77 -18.41 18.07 6.12
C TYR A 77 -19.03 18.88 4.99
N ASN A 78 -19.74 19.95 5.33
CA ASN A 78 -20.51 20.78 4.38
C ASN A 78 -19.66 21.81 3.60
N THR A 79 -18.37 21.91 3.84
CA THR A 79 -17.52 22.98 3.31
C THR A 79 -16.94 22.70 1.93
N GLU A 80 -16.87 21.45 1.52
CA GLU A 80 -16.26 21.08 0.24
C GLU A 80 -17.15 20.10 -0.54
N ARG A 81 -17.10 20.20 -1.86
CA ARG A 81 -17.84 19.29 -2.74
C ARG A 81 -17.11 17.93 -2.83
N PRO A 82 -17.74 16.80 -2.48
CA PRO A 82 -17.10 15.49 -2.46
C PRO A 82 -16.44 15.10 -3.78
N LEU A 83 -17.05 15.46 -4.91
CA LEU A 83 -16.49 15.18 -6.25
C LEU A 83 -15.21 15.97 -6.53
N GLN A 84 -15.06 17.18 -6.02
CA GLN A 84 -13.84 17.96 -6.14
C GLN A 84 -12.71 17.32 -5.33
N LEU A 85 -12.99 16.90 -4.09
CA LEU A 85 -12.05 16.18 -3.24
C LEU A 85 -11.61 14.84 -3.87
N PHE A 86 -12.56 14.15 -4.50
CA PHE A 86 -12.23 12.90 -5.21
C PHE A 86 -11.34 13.15 -6.42
N LYS A 87 -11.55 14.24 -7.16
CA LYS A 87 -10.67 14.63 -8.26
C LYS A 87 -9.24 14.94 -7.79
N GLU A 88 -9.09 15.63 -6.67
CA GLU A 88 -7.80 15.88 -6.05
C GLU A 88 -7.11 14.57 -5.63
N TYR A 89 -7.86 13.66 -5.03
CA TYR A 89 -7.36 12.33 -4.68
C TYR A 89 -6.84 11.57 -5.90
N LEU A 90 -7.58 11.53 -7.00
CA LEU A 90 -7.14 10.86 -8.23
C LEU A 90 -5.87 11.46 -8.82
N GLN A 91 -5.61 12.74 -8.60
CA GLN A 91 -4.41 13.40 -9.09
C GLN A 91 -3.17 13.13 -8.23
N GLN A 92 -3.32 13.01 -6.93
CA GLN A 92 -2.16 12.97 -6.03
C GLN A 92 -2.34 12.13 -4.75
N GLY A 93 -3.54 11.60 -4.47
CA GLY A 93 -3.87 11.07 -3.16
C GLY A 93 -3.46 9.63 -2.90
N TYR A 94 -2.99 8.88 -3.89
CA TYR A 94 -2.71 7.44 -3.74
C TYR A 94 -1.51 7.15 -2.83
N TYR A 95 -0.44 7.96 -2.92
CA TYR A 95 0.77 7.75 -2.13
C TYR A 95 0.80 8.62 -0.87
N PRO A 96 1.24 8.08 0.30
CA PRO A 96 1.27 8.83 1.56
C PRO A 96 2.13 10.10 1.52
N PHE A 97 3.12 10.15 0.64
CA PHE A 97 4.04 11.29 0.47
C PHE A 97 3.49 12.42 -0.43
N PHE A 98 2.19 12.43 -0.73
CA PHE A 98 1.57 13.46 -1.58
C PHE A 98 1.76 14.90 -1.09
N LYS A 99 2.05 15.11 0.19
CA LYS A 99 2.34 16.44 0.78
C LYS A 99 3.80 16.88 0.63
N GLU A 100 4.68 15.99 0.19
CA GLU A 100 6.11 16.32 0.08
C GLU A 100 6.39 17.25 -1.11
N LYS A 101 7.35 18.19 -0.90
CA LYS A 101 7.87 18.99 -2.02
C LYS A 101 8.53 18.04 -3.02
N GLY A 102 8.17 18.19 -4.30
CA GLY A 102 8.72 17.31 -5.35
C GLY A 102 7.96 15.99 -5.56
N TYR A 103 6.74 15.88 -5.06
CA TYR A 103 5.88 14.71 -5.23
C TYR A 103 5.92 14.11 -6.65
N TYR A 104 5.70 14.93 -7.68
CA TYR A 104 5.68 14.45 -9.08
C TYR A 104 7.06 13.99 -9.58
N ILE A 105 8.14 14.58 -9.08
CA ILE A 105 9.51 14.14 -9.42
C ILE A 105 9.74 12.75 -8.83
N ARG A 106 9.36 12.56 -7.57
CA ARG A 106 9.46 11.27 -6.87
C ARG A 106 8.58 10.21 -7.53
N LEU A 107 7.34 10.56 -7.88
CA LEU A 107 6.41 9.66 -8.56
C LEU A 107 6.97 9.20 -9.92
N ARG A 108 7.54 10.12 -10.70
CA ARG A 108 8.20 9.79 -11.96
C ARG A 108 9.40 8.88 -11.77
N SER A 109 10.21 9.11 -10.73
CA SER A 109 11.35 8.24 -10.41
C SER A 109 10.91 6.83 -10.05
N ILE A 110 9.86 6.67 -9.25
CA ILE A 110 9.27 5.37 -8.89
C ILE A 110 8.75 4.66 -10.16
N LEU A 111 8.06 5.39 -11.04
CA LEU A 111 7.54 4.83 -12.29
C LEU A 111 8.68 4.34 -13.20
N ASN A 112 9.73 5.14 -13.38
CA ASN A 112 10.89 4.77 -14.16
C ASN A 112 11.57 3.52 -13.58
N GLN A 113 11.76 3.45 -12.27
CA GLN A 113 12.33 2.29 -11.61
C GLN A 113 11.48 1.04 -11.85
N ALA A 114 10.16 1.13 -11.73
CA ALA A 114 9.27 0.01 -12.00
C ALA A 114 9.37 -0.47 -13.45
N LEU A 115 9.42 0.45 -14.41
CA LEU A 115 9.54 0.13 -15.84
C LEU A 115 10.92 -0.43 -16.24
N GLU A 116 11.99 0.11 -15.66
CA GLU A 116 13.36 -0.23 -16.06
C GLU A 116 13.92 -1.43 -15.31
N SER A 117 13.46 -1.69 -14.08
CA SER A 117 13.99 -2.73 -13.22
C SER A 117 12.97 -3.82 -12.89
N ASP A 118 11.84 -3.44 -12.30
CA ASP A 118 10.93 -4.43 -11.68
C ASP A 118 10.21 -5.26 -12.76
N ILE A 119 9.65 -4.63 -13.79
CA ILE A 119 8.93 -5.32 -14.86
C ILE A 119 9.85 -6.25 -15.68
N PRO A 120 11.06 -5.85 -16.12
CA PRO A 120 11.96 -6.76 -16.81
C PRO A 120 12.41 -7.97 -15.98
N ILE A 121 12.62 -7.80 -14.67
CA ILE A 121 12.94 -8.90 -13.78
C ILE A 121 11.77 -9.89 -13.69
N PHE A 122 10.56 -9.38 -13.51
CA PHE A 122 9.34 -10.17 -13.45
C PHE A 122 9.08 -10.94 -14.76
N ALA A 123 9.24 -10.29 -15.90
CA ALA A 123 9.08 -10.92 -17.21
C ALA A 123 10.08 -12.06 -17.43
N LYS A 124 11.33 -11.90 -17.00
CA LYS A 124 12.36 -12.96 -17.09
C LYS A 124 12.07 -14.16 -16.18
N MET A 125 11.47 -13.95 -15.02
CA MET A 125 11.08 -15.04 -14.10
C MET A 125 9.93 -15.86 -14.67
N ASN A 126 8.93 -15.24 -15.28
CA ASN A 126 7.77 -15.91 -15.88
C ASN A 126 8.10 -16.71 -17.15
N ILE A 127 9.21 -16.42 -17.83
CA ILE A 127 9.66 -17.18 -19.02
C ILE A 127 10.39 -18.48 -18.63
N ARG A 128 10.80 -18.61 -17.37
CA ARG A 128 11.56 -19.78 -16.88
C ARG A 128 10.72 -20.82 -16.13
N SER A 129 9.45 -20.54 -15.92
CA SER A 129 8.46 -21.48 -15.37
C SER A 129 7.65 -22.14 -16.48
#